data_fd9f6288ff7e45a4473d92dc2190833c
#
_entry.id   fd9f6288ff7e45a4473d92dc2190833c
#
_cell.length_a   1.000
_cell.length_b   1.000
_cell.length_c   1.000
_cell.angle_alpha   90.00
_cell.angle_beta   90.00
_cell.angle_gamma   90.00
#
_symmetry.space_group_name_H-M   'P 1'
#
loop_
_entity.id
_entity.type
_entity.pdbx_description
1 polymer ?
#
loop_
_entity_poly.entity_id
_entity_poly.type
_entity_poly.pdbx_seq_one_letter_code
_entity_poly.pdbx_strand_id
1 'polypeptide(L)'
;MLVALLLLTACAQSRQESKDSLPSKTEQTSKESSSIKHEADLQFLVPPQYEGKTSDLIELGKKLVKEHPELGNQGSLSINYTGATFSSNQQEYAVFLLINKAGFQIDKDFEFSLSWKYDGQLIYQNQRIGYKISDSGVLPDQSATILTLPISSEQKQIVETMTQEEKMTLEMSDLKVNK
;
A
#
# COMPACT_ATOMS: atom_id res chain seq x y z
N MET A 1 -42.84 17.20 29.20
CA MET A 1 -44.19 17.10 28.64
C MET A 1 -44.13 16.49 27.26
N LEU A 2 -44.76 15.46 27.15
CA LEU A 2 -45.44 14.56 26.20
C LEU A 2 -44.48 13.85 25.26
N VAL A 3 -44.25 12.55 25.36
CA VAL A 3 -45.01 11.28 25.40
C VAL A 3 -45.83 11.05 24.08
N ALA A 4 -45.57 9.86 23.64
CA ALA A 4 -46.42 8.98 22.81
C ALA A 4 -46.03 8.89 21.34
N LEU A 5 -46.12 7.77 20.66
CA LEU A 5 -46.47 6.35 20.97
C LEU A 5 -46.33 5.56 19.66
N LEU A 6 -45.81 4.37 19.74
CA LEU A 6 -45.98 3.14 18.99
C LEU A 6 -47.01 3.15 17.81
N LEU A 7 -46.64 2.45 16.71
CA LEU A 7 -47.52 1.40 16.16
C LEU A 7 -46.71 0.38 15.33
N LEU A 8 -46.73 -0.86 15.84
CA LEU A 8 -46.45 -2.13 15.19
C LEU A 8 -47.66 -2.51 14.26
N THR A 9 -47.37 -3.05 13.08
CA THR A 9 -48.32 -3.94 12.43
C THR A 9 -47.58 -5.08 11.75
N ALA A 10 -47.82 -6.25 12.27
CA ALA A 10 -47.59 -7.56 11.68
C ALA A 10 -48.88 -8.07 11.07
N CYS A 11 -48.81 -8.77 9.94
CA CYS A 11 -49.79 -9.79 9.44
C CYS A 11 -49.08 -10.56 8.33
N ALA A 12 -48.73 -11.80 8.50
CA ALA A 12 -49.45 -13.05 8.61
C ALA A 12 -49.78 -13.71 7.23
N GLN A 13 -49.09 -14.79 7.07
CA GLN A 13 -49.43 -16.10 6.46
C GLN A 13 -50.58 -16.23 5.47
N SER A 14 -50.33 -16.90 4.34
CA SER A 14 -51.18 -18.02 3.94
C SER A 14 -50.38 -19.05 3.12
N ARG A 15 -50.65 -20.28 3.53
CA ARG A 15 -50.15 -21.58 3.12
C ARG A 15 -51.12 -22.11 2.07
N GLN A 16 -50.59 -22.73 0.98
CA GLN A 16 -51.37 -23.78 0.29
C GLN A 16 -50.44 -24.78 -0.39
N GLU A 17 -50.59 -26.03 0.03
CA GLU A 17 -50.02 -27.25 -0.53
C GLU A 17 -50.76 -27.65 -1.82
N SER A 18 -50.04 -28.26 -2.77
CA SER A 18 -50.49 -29.48 -3.50
C SER A 18 -49.31 -30.07 -4.29
N LYS A 19 -48.95 -31.20 -3.92
CA LYS A 19 -48.58 -32.53 -4.39
C LYS A 19 -48.37 -32.72 -5.91
N ASP A 20 -47.29 -33.44 -6.13
CA ASP A 20 -46.97 -34.68 -6.86
C ASP A 20 -46.17 -34.53 -8.18
N SER A 21 -45.04 -35.13 -8.14
CA SER A 21 -44.45 -36.15 -9.04
C SER A 21 -42.94 -35.99 -9.17
N LEU A 22 -42.20 -36.96 -8.62
CA LEU A 22 -40.83 -37.34 -8.99
C LEU A 22 -40.91 -38.23 -10.26
N PRO A 23 -39.79 -38.52 -11.04
CA PRO A 23 -38.39 -38.54 -10.67
C PRO A 23 -37.43 -38.06 -11.79
N SER A 24 -36.21 -37.68 -11.47
CA SER A 24 -34.95 -38.25 -12.02
C SER A 24 -33.77 -37.30 -11.83
N LYS A 25 -32.92 -37.66 -10.93
CA LYS A 25 -31.46 -37.76 -10.95
C LYS A 25 -30.72 -36.99 -12.04
N THR A 26 -30.05 -35.89 -11.64
CA THR A 26 -28.66 -35.65 -12.04
C THR A 26 -28.03 -34.74 -10.96
N GLU A 27 -27.20 -35.34 -10.14
CA GLU A 27 -26.26 -34.64 -9.28
C GLU A 27 -25.27 -33.88 -10.16
N GLN A 28 -25.36 -32.57 -10.20
CA GLN A 28 -24.26 -31.72 -10.65
C GLN A 28 -23.78 -30.94 -9.45
N THR A 29 -22.84 -31.58 -8.75
CA THR A 29 -22.00 -30.97 -7.76
C THR A 29 -21.21 -29.84 -8.43
N SER A 30 -21.73 -28.63 -8.43
CA SER A 30 -20.90 -27.47 -8.66
C SER A 30 -19.97 -27.33 -7.44
N LYS A 31 -18.78 -27.87 -7.57
CA LYS A 31 -17.68 -27.45 -6.74
C LYS A 31 -17.47 -25.95 -7.00
N GLU A 32 -17.97 -25.17 -6.12
CA GLU A 32 -17.54 -23.81 -5.93
C GLU A 32 -16.09 -23.88 -5.48
N SER A 33 -15.20 -23.85 -6.49
CA SER A 33 -13.78 -23.67 -6.30
C SER A 33 -13.61 -22.22 -5.84
N SER A 34 -13.71 -22.01 -4.54
CA SER A 34 -13.13 -20.84 -3.91
C SER A 34 -11.63 -20.95 -4.12
N SER A 35 -11.14 -20.42 -5.24
CA SER A 35 -9.72 -20.13 -5.42
C SER A 35 -9.38 -19.08 -4.35
N ILE A 36 -8.87 -19.55 -3.21
CA ILE A 36 -8.06 -18.75 -2.34
C ILE A 36 -6.88 -18.35 -3.22
N LYS A 37 -6.94 -17.15 -3.81
CA LYS A 37 -5.74 -16.53 -4.35
C LYS A 37 -4.82 -16.38 -3.14
N HIS A 38 -3.82 -17.25 -3.05
CA HIS A 38 -2.65 -16.95 -2.23
C HIS A 38 -2.12 -15.63 -2.79
N GLU A 39 -2.37 -14.57 -2.04
CA GLU A 39 -1.76 -13.29 -2.29
C GLU A 39 -0.25 -13.53 -2.18
N ALA A 40 0.47 -13.27 -3.27
CA ALA A 40 1.91 -13.50 -3.26
C ALA A 40 2.51 -12.58 -2.19
N ASP A 41 3.39 -13.13 -1.37
CA ASP A 41 4.07 -12.37 -0.33
C ASP A 41 4.86 -11.21 -0.96
N LEU A 42 4.78 -10.05 -0.33
CA LEU A 42 5.54 -8.87 -0.76
C LEU A 42 7.04 -9.17 -0.71
N GLN A 43 7.76 -8.94 -1.82
CA GLN A 43 9.18 -9.21 -1.94
C GLN A 43 10.00 -7.92 -1.89
N PHE A 44 11.08 -7.91 -1.09
CA PHE A 44 11.99 -6.79 -1.09
C PHE A 44 13.06 -6.93 -2.18
N LEU A 45 13.21 -5.89 -2.99
CA LEU A 45 14.20 -5.80 -4.06
C LEU A 45 15.36 -4.90 -3.63
N VAL A 46 16.57 -5.42 -3.78
CA VAL A 46 17.80 -4.65 -3.55
C VAL A 46 18.07 -3.82 -4.80
N PRO A 47 18.15 -2.47 -4.71
CA PRO A 47 18.51 -1.65 -5.86
C PRO A 47 19.90 -2.01 -6.39
N PRO A 48 20.16 -1.94 -7.72
CA PRO A 48 21.44 -2.34 -8.33
C PRO A 48 22.67 -1.69 -7.70
N GLN A 49 22.54 -0.43 -7.28
CA GLN A 49 23.63 0.31 -6.61
C GLN A 49 24.07 -0.27 -5.26
N TYR A 50 23.24 -1.12 -4.64
CA TYR A 50 23.50 -1.81 -3.36
C TYR A 50 23.80 -3.30 -3.52
N GLU A 51 23.77 -3.85 -4.74
CA GLU A 51 24.07 -5.25 -4.97
C GLU A 51 25.49 -5.61 -4.46
N GLY A 52 25.58 -6.70 -3.72
CA GLY A 52 26.82 -7.15 -3.11
C GLY A 52 27.37 -6.28 -1.98
N LYS A 53 26.63 -5.27 -1.52
CA LYS A 53 27.02 -4.38 -0.42
C LYS A 53 26.15 -4.63 0.82
N THR A 54 26.76 -4.55 1.99
CA THR A 54 26.01 -4.49 3.24
C THR A 54 25.56 -3.05 3.47
N SER A 55 24.29 -2.84 3.80
CA SER A 55 23.72 -1.51 4.06
C SER A 55 22.59 -1.62 5.07
N ASP A 56 22.62 -0.79 6.10
CA ASP A 56 21.57 -0.73 7.12
C ASP A 56 20.21 -0.38 6.49
N LEU A 57 20.20 0.41 5.40
CA LEU A 57 18.98 0.73 4.67
C LEU A 57 18.36 -0.50 4.00
N ILE A 58 19.20 -1.38 3.43
CA ILE A 58 18.73 -2.61 2.78
C ILE A 58 18.20 -3.58 3.84
N GLU A 59 18.90 -3.74 4.96
CA GLU A 59 18.44 -4.59 6.05
C GLU A 59 17.15 -4.06 6.69
N LEU A 60 16.99 -2.75 6.83
CA LEU A 60 15.75 -2.11 7.24
C LEU A 60 14.59 -2.47 6.27
N GLY A 61 14.81 -2.31 4.96
CA GLY A 61 13.80 -2.62 3.94
C GLY A 61 13.37 -4.09 3.96
N LYS A 62 14.34 -5.02 4.00
CA LYS A 62 14.08 -6.46 4.11
C LYS A 62 13.28 -6.79 5.37
N LYS A 63 13.66 -6.20 6.51
CA LYS A 63 12.98 -6.41 7.79
C LYS A 63 11.52 -5.94 7.70
N LEU A 64 11.29 -4.71 7.24
CA LEU A 64 9.95 -4.13 7.15
C LEU A 64 9.02 -4.96 6.23
N VAL A 65 9.49 -5.35 5.06
CA VAL A 65 8.72 -6.17 4.12
C VAL A 65 8.39 -7.55 4.72
N LYS A 66 9.32 -8.14 5.47
CA LYS A 66 9.10 -9.42 6.14
C LYS A 66 8.12 -9.33 7.30
N GLU A 67 8.20 -8.25 8.10
CA GLU A 67 7.34 -8.05 9.28
C GLU A 67 5.96 -7.52 8.91
N HIS A 68 5.83 -6.83 7.77
CA HIS A 68 4.64 -6.15 7.30
C HIS A 68 4.33 -6.48 5.82
N PRO A 69 4.04 -7.74 5.46
CA PRO A 69 3.75 -8.13 4.08
C PRO A 69 2.46 -7.50 3.53
N GLU A 70 1.60 -6.99 4.41
CA GLU A 70 0.36 -6.27 4.09
C GLU A 70 0.60 -4.85 3.54
N LEU A 71 1.79 -4.25 3.72
CA LEU A 71 2.08 -2.89 3.29
C LEU A 71 1.74 -2.65 1.80
N GLY A 72 1.28 -1.45 1.51
CA GLY A 72 0.85 -1.03 0.18
C GLY A 72 -0.60 -1.43 -0.13
N ASN A 73 -1.20 -0.77 -1.10
CA ASN A 73 -2.59 -0.97 -1.50
C ASN A 73 -2.66 -1.83 -2.75
N GLN A 74 -3.50 -2.86 -2.75
CA GLN A 74 -3.73 -3.70 -3.94
C GLN A 74 -4.25 -2.87 -5.13
N GLY A 75 -3.74 -3.19 -6.32
CA GLY A 75 -4.07 -2.48 -7.56
C GLY A 75 -3.35 -1.14 -7.74
N SER A 76 -2.34 -0.82 -6.91
CA SER A 76 -1.65 0.47 -6.98
C SER A 76 -0.15 0.42 -6.69
N LEU A 77 0.54 1.48 -7.10
CA LEU A 77 1.85 1.86 -6.60
C LEU A 77 1.65 2.70 -5.32
N SER A 78 2.39 2.39 -4.27
CA SER A 78 2.27 3.05 -2.97
C SER A 78 3.64 3.47 -2.44
N ILE A 79 3.66 4.46 -1.55
CA ILE A 79 4.86 4.88 -0.84
C ILE A 79 4.57 4.90 0.66
N ASN A 80 5.49 4.36 1.46
CA ASN A 80 5.39 4.32 2.92
C ASN A 80 6.66 4.88 3.55
N TYR A 81 6.53 5.79 4.50
CA TYR A 81 7.67 6.24 5.30
C TYR A 81 8.09 5.14 6.28
N THR A 82 9.38 4.87 6.37
CA THR A 82 9.91 3.76 7.20
C THR A 82 10.15 4.11 8.66
N GLY A 83 9.95 5.37 9.05
CA GLY A 83 10.33 5.87 10.37
C GLY A 83 11.83 6.20 10.49
N ALA A 84 12.62 6.06 9.42
CA ALA A 84 14.06 6.23 9.46
C ALA A 84 14.53 7.44 8.65
N THR A 85 15.58 8.09 9.15
CA THR A 85 16.37 9.11 8.45
C THR A 85 17.85 8.74 8.51
N PHE A 86 18.65 9.26 7.60
CA PHE A 86 20.11 9.16 7.65
C PHE A 86 20.76 10.38 7.02
N SER A 87 22.04 10.58 7.36
CA SER A 87 22.84 11.68 6.80
C SER A 87 23.94 11.11 5.90
N SER A 88 24.13 11.73 4.74
CA SER A 88 25.23 11.42 3.83
C SER A 88 25.70 12.68 3.13
N ASN A 89 26.99 12.94 3.10
CA ASN A 89 27.60 14.10 2.44
C ASN A 89 26.96 15.43 2.85
N GLN A 90 26.68 15.63 4.14
CA GLN A 90 26.04 16.81 4.72
C GLN A 90 24.57 17.03 4.25
N GLN A 91 23.98 16.04 3.61
CA GLN A 91 22.58 16.03 3.23
C GLN A 91 21.82 15.03 4.10
N GLU A 92 20.65 15.44 4.60
CA GLU A 92 19.72 14.60 5.33
C GLU A 92 18.74 13.94 4.37
N TYR A 93 18.36 12.71 4.67
CA TYR A 93 17.43 11.92 3.87
C TYR A 93 16.38 11.25 4.75
N ALA A 94 15.14 11.25 4.29
CA ALA A 94 14.10 10.38 4.80
C ALA A 94 14.04 9.10 3.95
N VAL A 95 13.76 7.97 4.59
CA VAL A 95 13.76 6.64 3.98
C VAL A 95 12.32 6.16 3.79
N PHE A 96 12.01 5.72 2.58
CA PHE A 96 10.70 5.22 2.20
C PHE A 96 10.80 3.82 1.60
N LEU A 97 9.70 3.06 1.67
CA LEU A 97 9.44 1.92 0.82
C LEU A 97 8.54 2.36 -0.34
N LEU A 98 8.97 2.14 -1.56
CA LEU A 98 8.15 2.21 -2.76
C LEU A 98 7.65 0.80 -3.05
N ILE A 99 6.33 0.61 -3.13
CA ILE A 99 5.68 -0.71 -3.16
C ILE A 99 4.80 -0.81 -4.40
N ASN A 100 5.06 -1.81 -5.21
CA ASN A 100 4.24 -2.12 -6.39
C ASN A 100 3.31 -3.31 -6.12
N LYS A 101 2.02 -3.04 -6.01
CA LYS A 101 0.92 -4.03 -6.00
C LYS A 101 -0.09 -3.74 -7.12
N ALA A 102 0.37 -3.12 -8.22
CA ALA A 102 -0.49 -2.66 -9.31
C ALA A 102 -1.02 -3.78 -10.21
N GLY A 103 -0.55 -5.02 -10.04
CA GLY A 103 -0.91 -6.16 -10.88
C GLY A 103 -0.06 -6.29 -12.15
N PHE A 104 0.96 -5.45 -12.31
CA PHE A 104 1.91 -5.50 -13.43
C PHE A 104 3.29 -5.00 -13.02
N GLN A 105 4.30 -5.41 -13.75
CA GLN A 105 5.68 -4.97 -13.58
C GLN A 105 5.85 -3.53 -14.09
N ILE A 106 6.62 -2.72 -13.36
CA ILE A 106 7.06 -1.39 -13.80
C ILE A 106 8.51 -1.51 -14.28
N ASP A 107 8.70 -1.41 -15.59
CA ASP A 107 9.99 -1.60 -16.29
C ASP A 107 10.44 -0.34 -17.06
N LYS A 108 9.82 0.79 -16.78
CA LYS A 108 10.16 2.09 -17.36
C LYS A 108 10.34 3.14 -16.28
N ASP A 109 11.16 4.13 -16.60
CA ASP A 109 11.30 5.31 -15.75
C ASP A 109 9.95 5.99 -15.56
N PHE A 110 9.70 6.48 -14.37
CA PHE A 110 8.48 7.21 -14.05
C PHE A 110 8.73 8.34 -13.07
N GLU A 111 7.78 9.24 -12.99
CA GLU A 111 7.75 10.34 -12.03
C GLU A 111 6.41 10.40 -11.36
N PHE A 112 6.40 10.93 -10.13
CA PHE A 112 5.18 11.21 -9.39
C PHE A 112 5.35 12.47 -8.53
N SER A 113 4.25 13.04 -8.06
CA SER A 113 4.24 14.11 -7.06
C SER A 113 4.02 13.52 -5.69
N LEU A 114 4.79 13.95 -4.70
CA LEU A 114 4.67 13.55 -3.30
C LEU A 114 4.28 14.74 -2.42
N SER A 115 3.20 14.59 -1.67
CA SER A 115 2.83 15.49 -0.58
C SER A 115 2.96 14.76 0.75
N TRP A 116 3.65 15.38 1.72
CA TRP A 116 3.89 14.79 3.02
C TRP A 116 3.72 15.82 4.12
N LYS A 117 2.87 15.49 5.10
CA LYS A 117 2.58 16.35 6.26
C LYS A 117 2.61 15.53 7.54
N TYR A 118 2.92 16.19 8.64
CA TYR A 118 2.76 15.64 9.98
C TYR A 118 2.18 16.69 10.92
N ASP A 119 1.09 16.37 11.60
CA ASP A 119 0.35 17.26 12.53
C ASP A 119 0.08 18.66 11.93
N GLY A 120 -0.31 18.69 10.64
CA GLY A 120 -0.56 19.89 9.87
C GLY A 120 0.70 20.60 9.33
N GLN A 121 1.90 20.24 9.78
CA GLN A 121 3.17 20.79 9.30
C GLN A 121 3.57 20.14 7.98
N LEU A 122 3.98 20.98 7.02
CA LEU A 122 4.32 20.54 5.67
C LEU A 122 5.78 20.13 5.58
N ILE A 123 6.04 18.90 5.08
CA ILE A 123 7.38 18.41 4.79
C ILE A 123 7.64 18.48 3.28
N TYR A 124 6.71 17.93 2.48
CA TYR A 124 6.72 18.08 1.03
C TYR A 124 5.37 18.61 0.53
N GLN A 125 5.43 19.49 -0.46
CA GLN A 125 4.24 19.96 -1.17
C GLN A 125 4.40 19.70 -2.65
N ASN A 126 3.71 18.67 -3.16
CA ASN A 126 3.75 18.27 -4.58
C ASN A 126 5.20 18.14 -5.10
N GLN A 127 6.10 17.63 -4.24
CA GLN A 127 7.50 17.42 -4.61
C GLN A 127 7.59 16.40 -5.74
N ARG A 128 8.22 16.79 -6.86
CA ARG A 128 8.42 15.89 -8.00
C ARG A 128 9.52 14.89 -7.65
N ILE A 129 9.20 13.61 -7.77
CA ILE A 129 10.09 12.49 -7.50
C ILE A 129 10.22 11.68 -8.80
N GLY A 130 11.46 11.43 -9.22
CA GLY A 130 11.76 10.55 -10.34
C GLY A 130 12.22 9.18 -9.85
N TYR A 131 11.74 8.12 -10.48
CA TYR A 131 12.25 6.76 -10.33
C TYR A 131 12.91 6.33 -11.63
N LYS A 132 14.19 6.01 -11.57
CA LYS A 132 14.97 5.55 -12.72
C LYS A 132 15.28 4.07 -12.58
N ILE A 133 14.92 3.30 -13.59
CA ILE A 133 15.18 1.86 -13.66
C ILE A 133 16.68 1.57 -13.61
N SER A 134 17.51 2.42 -14.23
CA SER A 134 18.97 2.27 -14.20
C SER A 134 19.56 2.29 -12.79
N ASP A 135 18.95 3.04 -11.87
CA ASP A 135 19.48 3.29 -10.55
C ASP A 135 18.82 2.38 -9.49
N SER A 136 17.51 2.17 -9.65
CA SER A 136 16.68 1.52 -8.65
C SER A 136 16.19 0.12 -9.06
N GLY A 137 16.36 -0.25 -10.32
CA GLY A 137 15.93 -1.53 -10.88
C GLY A 137 14.47 -1.54 -11.33
N VAL A 138 14.12 -2.59 -12.03
CA VAL A 138 12.73 -2.94 -12.40
C VAL A 138 11.95 -3.26 -11.13
N LEU A 139 10.68 -2.86 -11.08
CA LEU A 139 9.80 -3.09 -9.93
C LEU A 139 8.66 -4.07 -10.31
N PRO A 140 8.84 -5.38 -10.11
CA PRO A 140 7.81 -6.37 -10.36
C PRO A 140 6.55 -6.14 -9.54
N ASP A 141 5.44 -6.75 -9.94
CA ASP A 141 4.26 -6.81 -9.07
C ASP A 141 4.58 -7.54 -7.76
N GLN A 142 3.89 -7.17 -6.67
CA GLN A 142 4.11 -7.69 -5.31
C GLN A 142 5.56 -7.49 -4.85
N SER A 143 6.14 -6.33 -5.14
CA SER A 143 7.50 -6.00 -4.71
C SER A 143 7.61 -4.62 -4.06
N ALA A 144 8.66 -4.45 -3.27
CA ALA A 144 9.02 -3.19 -2.63
C ALA A 144 10.52 -2.93 -2.76
N THR A 145 10.90 -1.66 -2.81
CA THR A 145 12.30 -1.22 -2.79
C THR A 145 12.48 0.02 -1.93
N ILE A 146 13.70 0.30 -1.52
CA ILE A 146 14.04 1.52 -0.79
C ILE A 146 14.10 2.71 -1.74
N LEU A 147 13.49 3.81 -1.29
CA LEU A 147 13.60 5.13 -1.89
C LEU A 147 14.05 6.12 -0.82
N THR A 148 15.12 6.87 -1.10
CA THR A 148 15.64 7.89 -0.18
C THR A 148 15.42 9.27 -0.76
N LEU A 149 14.81 10.16 0.01
CA LEU A 149 14.46 11.50 -0.43
C LEU A 149 15.14 12.55 0.46
N PRO A 150 15.79 13.58 -0.15
CA PRO A 150 16.49 14.61 0.62
C PRO A 150 15.49 15.47 1.40
N ILE A 151 15.82 15.74 2.66
CA ILE A 151 15.06 16.66 3.53
C ILE A 151 15.97 17.77 4.03
N SER A 152 15.40 18.95 4.30
CA SER A 152 16.11 20.04 4.95
C SER A 152 16.25 19.78 6.46
N SER A 153 17.08 20.57 7.14
CA SER A 153 17.23 20.48 8.58
C SER A 153 15.94 20.80 9.33
N GLU A 154 15.12 21.73 8.80
CA GLU A 154 13.81 22.08 9.37
C GLU A 154 12.82 20.92 9.18
N GLN A 155 12.81 20.31 7.99
CA GLN A 155 11.99 19.12 7.71
C GLN A 155 12.39 17.94 8.60
N LYS A 156 13.68 17.72 8.81
CA LYS A 156 14.19 16.70 9.73
C LYS A 156 13.65 16.91 11.14
N GLN A 157 13.63 18.12 11.65
CA GLN A 157 13.08 18.41 12.97
C GLN A 157 11.61 17.97 13.08
N ILE A 158 10.79 18.20 12.04
CA ILE A 158 9.40 17.72 12.00
C ILE A 158 9.37 16.18 12.01
N VAL A 159 10.18 15.54 11.15
CA VAL A 159 10.23 14.08 11.00
C VAL A 159 10.64 13.39 12.31
N GLU A 160 11.60 13.95 13.04
CA GLU A 160 12.06 13.41 14.34
C GLU A 160 11.00 13.50 15.46
N THR A 161 9.96 14.32 15.29
CA THR A 161 8.83 14.40 16.23
C THR A 161 7.70 13.42 15.93
N MET A 162 7.79 12.68 14.84
CA MET A 162 6.75 11.74 14.42
C MET A 162 6.67 10.53 15.36
N THR A 163 5.59 10.46 16.13
CA THR A 163 5.31 9.38 17.08
C THR A 163 3.94 8.75 16.89
N GLN A 164 3.09 9.35 16.06
CA GLN A 164 1.69 8.97 15.84
C GLN A 164 1.40 8.91 14.34
N GLU A 165 1.22 7.72 13.79
CA GLU A 165 0.98 7.51 12.35
C GLU A 165 -0.30 8.20 11.87
N GLU A 166 -1.33 8.25 12.70
CA GLU A 166 -2.62 8.89 12.37
C GLU A 166 -2.52 10.40 12.12
N LYS A 167 -1.43 11.03 12.54
CA LYS A 167 -1.14 12.44 12.26
C LYS A 167 -0.36 12.66 10.97
N MET A 168 0.13 11.58 10.37
CA MET A 168 0.87 11.64 9.11
C MET A 168 -0.08 11.53 7.92
N THR A 169 0.11 12.40 6.95
CA THR A 169 -0.50 12.30 5.62
C THR A 169 0.59 12.19 4.59
N LEU A 170 0.56 11.11 3.82
CA LEU A 170 1.51 10.83 2.75
C LEU A 170 0.72 10.48 1.49
N GLU A 171 0.80 11.32 0.46
CA GLU A 171 0.01 11.19 -0.77
C GLU A 171 0.91 11.19 -2.00
N MET A 172 0.71 10.20 -2.86
CA MET A 172 1.31 10.10 -4.18
C MET A 172 0.27 10.48 -5.23
N SER A 173 0.62 11.36 -6.16
CA SER A 173 -0.25 11.81 -7.25
C SER A 173 0.54 11.99 -8.55
N ASP A 174 -0.16 12.31 -9.65
CA ASP A 174 0.42 12.68 -10.94
C ASP A 174 1.48 11.68 -11.48
N LEU A 175 1.22 10.39 -11.34
CA LEU A 175 2.10 9.35 -11.86
C LEU A 175 2.21 9.46 -13.40
N LYS A 176 3.44 9.58 -13.91
CA LYS A 176 3.76 9.66 -15.34
C LYS A 176 4.85 8.66 -15.66
N VAL A 177 4.55 7.70 -16.52
CA VAL A 177 5.54 6.77 -17.07
C VAL A 177 6.18 7.40 -18.29
N ASN A 178 7.51 7.43 -18.33
CA ASN A 178 8.26 7.95 -19.47
C ASN A 178 8.12 7.02 -20.68
N LYS A 179 8.01 7.59 -21.85
CA LYS A 179 7.83 6.83 -23.10
C LYS A 179 9.13 6.17 -23.55
#